data_9f7237c3fe2d2532ac924fbf7f9be034
#
_entry.id   9f7237c3fe2d2532ac924fbf7f9be034
#
_cell.length_a   1.000
_cell.length_b   1.000
_cell.length_c   1.000
_cell.angle_alpha   90.00
_cell.angle_beta   90.00
_cell.angle_gamma   90.00
#
_symmetry.space_group_name_H-M   'P 1'
#
loop_
_entity.id
_entity.type
_entity.pdbx_description
1 polymer ?
#
loop_
_entity_poly.entity_id
_entity_poly.type
_entity_poly.pdbx_seq_one_letter_code
_entity_poly.pdbx_strand_id
1 'polypeptide(L)'
;MNYIWRDYNPNTMGYIEAWLDESAIQSTGLDDGFRDFYEYWANEDGFAVGENFWCKVAYENDEPFAVIAFCRHEQKTNIMEVVIVPEKRSQGKGSKLLKEFLENAEITGCAIHKSEAVIYPDNIASQKAFENAGFKYSHNHEDQDRESMLYVYDGGVNDYE
;
A
#
# COMPACT_ATOMS: atom_id res chain seq x y z
N MET A 1 12.39 12.49 -9.87
CA MET A 1 11.26 13.37 -9.63
C MET A 1 10.27 12.73 -8.70
N ASN A 2 9.87 13.45 -7.69
CA ASN A 2 9.00 12.89 -6.66
C ASN A 2 7.53 13.10 -7.00
N TYR A 3 6.71 12.21 -6.51
CA TYR A 3 5.26 12.38 -6.62
C TYR A 3 4.77 13.37 -5.58
N ILE A 4 3.57 13.91 -5.81
CA ILE A 4 2.88 14.71 -4.82
C ILE A 4 1.93 13.79 -4.07
N TRP A 5 1.94 13.84 -2.74
CA TRP A 5 1.14 12.95 -1.91
C TRP A 5 0.10 13.75 -1.14
N ARG A 6 -1.14 13.26 -1.11
CA ARG A 6 -2.23 13.90 -0.38
C ARG A 6 -2.99 12.87 0.41
N ASP A 7 -3.58 13.31 1.51
CA ASP A 7 -4.42 12.41 2.30
C ASP A 7 -5.67 12.04 1.52
N TYR A 8 -6.07 10.78 1.62
CA TYR A 8 -7.31 10.32 1.01
C TYR A 8 -8.50 11.00 1.66
N ASN A 9 -9.44 11.46 0.84
CA ASN A 9 -10.67 12.09 1.31
C ASN A 9 -11.83 11.43 0.58
N PRO A 10 -12.65 10.63 1.28
CA PRO A 10 -13.74 9.90 0.60
C PRO A 10 -14.77 10.82 -0.04
N ASN A 11 -14.87 12.06 0.44
CA ASN A 11 -15.87 12.98 -0.10
C ASN A 11 -15.46 13.62 -1.41
N THR A 12 -14.16 13.65 -1.72
CA THR A 12 -13.67 14.31 -2.93
C THR A 12 -12.89 13.38 -3.84
N MET A 13 -12.60 12.16 -3.41
CA MET A 13 -11.76 11.23 -4.17
C MET A 13 -12.51 9.97 -4.57
N GLY A 14 -13.79 10.12 -4.91
CA GLY A 14 -14.60 9.00 -5.32
C GLY A 14 -14.13 8.34 -6.60
N TYR A 15 -13.26 9.02 -7.37
CA TYR A 15 -12.74 8.45 -8.60
C TYR A 15 -11.92 7.18 -8.35
N ILE A 16 -11.44 6.97 -7.12
CA ILE A 16 -10.66 5.78 -6.82
C ILE A 16 -11.49 4.51 -6.98
N GLU A 17 -12.81 4.62 -6.77
CA GLU A 17 -13.67 3.46 -6.96
C GLU A 17 -13.63 2.94 -8.40
N ALA A 18 -13.43 3.82 -9.37
CA ALA A 18 -13.34 3.41 -10.76
C ALA A 18 -12.02 2.71 -11.08
N TRP A 19 -11.03 2.82 -10.21
CA TRP A 19 -9.75 2.12 -10.38
C TRP A 19 -9.87 0.64 -10.01
N LEU A 20 -10.93 0.28 -9.31
CA LEU A 20 -11.12 -1.10 -8.86
C LEU A 20 -11.89 -1.88 -9.93
N ASP A 21 -11.20 -2.17 -11.02
CA ASP A 21 -11.76 -3.04 -12.05
C ASP A 21 -11.70 -4.48 -11.57
N GLU A 22 -12.18 -5.39 -12.39
CA GLU A 22 -12.28 -6.80 -11.99
C GLU A 22 -10.93 -7.36 -11.54
N SER A 23 -9.88 -7.01 -12.28
CA SER A 23 -8.53 -7.48 -11.95
C SER A 23 -8.08 -6.96 -10.60
N ALA A 24 -8.30 -5.68 -10.34
CA ALA A 24 -7.90 -5.08 -9.06
C ALA A 24 -8.68 -5.68 -7.91
N ILE A 25 -9.97 -5.91 -8.08
CA ILE A 25 -10.78 -6.52 -7.02
C ILE A 25 -10.25 -7.90 -6.71
N GLN A 26 -9.92 -8.68 -7.74
CA GLN A 26 -9.39 -10.02 -7.53
C GLN A 26 -8.06 -9.98 -6.80
N SER A 27 -7.22 -9.01 -7.10
CA SER A 27 -5.90 -8.91 -6.49
C SER A 27 -5.93 -8.37 -5.07
N THR A 28 -6.91 -7.53 -4.74
CA THR A 28 -6.95 -6.86 -3.45
C THR A 28 -8.00 -7.40 -2.50
N GLY A 29 -9.06 -8.00 -3.04
CA GLY A 29 -10.17 -8.43 -2.22
C GLY A 29 -11.12 -7.31 -1.83
N LEU A 30 -11.02 -6.15 -2.46
CA LEU A 30 -11.83 -4.99 -2.13
C LEU A 30 -13.17 -5.05 -2.86
N ASP A 31 -13.97 -6.07 -2.56
CA ASP A 31 -15.23 -6.31 -3.25
C ASP A 31 -16.24 -5.18 -3.04
N ASP A 32 -16.20 -4.53 -1.90
CA ASP A 32 -17.16 -3.50 -1.55
C ASP A 32 -16.62 -2.09 -1.79
N GLY A 33 -15.46 -1.97 -2.43
CA GLY A 33 -14.90 -0.68 -2.79
C GLY A 33 -13.88 -0.17 -1.81
N PHE A 34 -13.14 0.86 -2.24
CA PHE A 34 -12.08 1.41 -1.42
C PHE A 34 -12.62 2.23 -0.24
N ARG A 35 -13.71 2.98 -0.48
CA ARG A 35 -14.30 3.78 0.59
C ARG A 35 -14.77 2.88 1.73
N ASP A 36 -15.37 1.74 1.39
CA ASP A 36 -15.84 0.80 2.41
C ASP A 36 -14.67 0.26 3.21
N PHE A 37 -13.58 -0.08 2.54
CA PHE A 37 -12.34 -0.51 3.19
C PHE A 37 -11.84 0.55 4.16
N TYR A 38 -11.79 1.79 3.68
CA TYR A 38 -11.28 2.90 4.49
C TYR A 38 -12.14 3.11 5.74
N GLU A 39 -13.46 3.11 5.55
CA GLU A 39 -14.36 3.38 6.67
C GLU A 39 -14.34 2.24 7.70
N TYR A 40 -14.17 1.02 7.22
CA TYR A 40 -14.07 -0.11 8.14
C TYR A 40 -12.85 0.05 9.05
N TRP A 41 -11.68 0.30 8.47
CA TRP A 41 -10.47 0.39 9.28
C TRP A 41 -10.41 1.67 10.10
N ALA A 42 -10.96 2.75 9.59
CA ALA A 42 -10.99 4.02 10.33
C ALA A 42 -11.82 3.94 11.60
N ASN A 43 -12.75 2.98 11.64
CA ASN A 43 -13.61 2.79 12.80
C ASN A 43 -13.26 1.54 13.61
N GLU A 44 -12.20 0.85 13.22
CA GLU A 44 -11.79 -0.36 13.93
C GLU A 44 -11.08 0.01 15.21
N ASP A 45 -11.30 -0.78 16.26
CA ASP A 45 -10.69 -0.54 17.55
C ASP A 45 -9.16 -0.54 17.42
N GLY A 46 -8.54 0.50 17.95
CA GLY A 46 -7.09 0.64 17.89
C GLY A 46 -6.58 1.36 16.67
N PHE A 47 -7.43 1.66 15.70
CA PHE A 47 -7.03 2.40 14.51
C PHE A 47 -7.49 3.85 14.60
N ALA A 48 -6.58 4.78 14.31
CA ALA A 48 -6.89 6.21 14.32
C ALA A 48 -6.24 6.84 13.11
N VAL A 49 -7.08 7.44 12.24
CA VAL A 49 -6.59 8.07 11.02
C VAL A 49 -5.67 9.22 11.39
N GLY A 50 -4.48 9.23 10.77
CA GLY A 50 -3.49 10.26 11.05
C GLY A 50 -2.58 9.96 12.22
N GLU A 51 -2.84 8.90 12.95
CA GLU A 51 -2.01 8.51 14.09
C GLU A 51 -1.33 7.17 13.87
N ASN A 52 -2.09 6.16 13.47
CA ASN A 52 -1.51 4.86 13.17
C ASN A 52 -2.15 4.18 11.96
N PHE A 53 -3.02 4.89 11.25
CA PHE A 53 -3.64 4.39 10.02
C PHE A 53 -3.75 5.55 9.04
N TRP A 54 -3.31 5.33 7.81
CA TRP A 54 -3.31 6.37 6.78
C TRP A 54 -3.67 5.79 5.44
N CYS A 55 -4.32 6.61 4.61
CA CYS A 55 -4.47 6.35 3.19
C CYS A 55 -3.95 7.58 2.47
N LYS A 56 -2.97 7.39 1.60
CA LYS A 56 -2.34 8.49 0.87
C LYS A 56 -2.52 8.28 -0.63
N VAL A 57 -2.81 9.35 -1.33
CA VAL A 57 -3.00 9.34 -2.77
C VAL A 57 -1.81 10.03 -3.42
N ALA A 58 -1.21 9.37 -4.40
CA ALA A 58 -0.06 9.89 -5.11
C ALA A 58 -0.50 10.51 -6.43
N TYR A 59 0.05 11.68 -6.73
CA TYR A 59 -0.24 12.43 -7.93
C TYR A 59 1.00 12.54 -8.80
N GLU A 60 0.79 12.40 -10.10
CA GLU A 60 1.85 12.60 -11.09
C GLU A 60 1.30 13.59 -12.11
N ASN A 61 2.00 14.72 -12.32
CA ASN A 61 1.58 15.77 -13.26
C ASN A 61 0.15 16.23 -12.95
N ASP A 62 -0.11 16.46 -11.66
CA ASP A 62 -1.40 16.96 -11.17
C ASP A 62 -2.56 15.98 -11.34
N GLU A 63 -2.28 14.73 -11.66
CA GLU A 63 -3.32 13.72 -11.78
C GLU A 63 -3.09 12.61 -10.75
N PRO A 64 -4.15 12.24 -10.02
CA PRO A 64 -4.01 11.12 -9.07
C PRO A 64 -3.87 9.82 -9.86
N PHE A 65 -2.96 8.95 -9.41
CA PHE A 65 -2.75 7.71 -10.12
C PHE A 65 -2.63 6.49 -9.20
N ALA A 66 -2.49 6.68 -7.90
CA ALA A 66 -2.33 5.55 -7.00
C ALA A 66 -2.78 5.92 -5.60
N VAL A 67 -3.22 4.92 -4.86
CA VAL A 67 -3.52 5.09 -3.44
C VAL A 67 -2.82 3.97 -2.68
N ILE A 68 -2.28 4.33 -1.52
CA ILE A 68 -1.64 3.35 -0.64
C ILE A 68 -2.24 3.50 0.75
N ALA A 69 -2.67 2.37 1.32
CA ALA A 69 -3.20 2.32 2.67
C ALA A 69 -2.20 1.59 3.54
N PHE A 70 -1.90 2.15 4.69
CA PHE A 70 -0.92 1.54 5.58
C PHE A 70 -1.23 1.88 7.03
N CYS A 71 -0.71 1.03 7.92
CA CYS A 71 -0.85 1.26 9.35
C CYS A 71 0.50 1.02 10.01
N ARG A 72 0.63 1.51 11.22
CA ARG A 72 1.87 1.36 11.98
C ARG A 72 1.59 0.74 13.32
N HIS A 73 2.38 -0.26 13.65
CA HIS A 73 2.27 -0.96 14.92
C HIS A 73 3.66 -1.35 15.37
N GLU A 74 4.05 -0.90 16.56
CA GLU A 74 5.34 -1.26 17.15
C GLU A 74 6.51 -0.97 16.21
N GLN A 75 6.51 0.21 15.61
CA GLN A 75 7.58 0.69 14.74
C GLN A 75 7.68 -0.08 13.42
N LYS A 76 6.68 -0.88 13.12
CA LYS A 76 6.62 -1.60 11.87
C LYS A 76 5.47 -1.02 11.04
N THR A 77 5.73 -0.77 9.75
CA THR A 77 4.72 -0.24 8.84
C THR A 77 4.17 -1.39 8.03
N ASN A 78 2.87 -1.57 8.13
CA ASN A 78 2.18 -2.62 7.39
C ASN A 78 1.45 -1.99 6.22
N ILE A 79 1.87 -2.34 5.00
CA ILE A 79 1.21 -1.83 3.79
C ILE A 79 0.01 -2.72 3.54
N MET A 80 -1.18 -2.14 3.66
CA MET A 80 -2.42 -2.89 3.60
C MET A 80 -2.95 -3.04 2.18
N GLU A 81 -2.93 -1.96 1.40
CA GLU A 81 -3.42 -1.99 0.03
C GLU A 81 -2.67 -0.99 -0.83
N VAL A 82 -2.46 -1.37 -2.10
CA VAL A 82 -1.92 -0.46 -3.10
C VAL A 82 -2.76 -0.64 -4.35
N VAL A 83 -3.35 0.44 -4.83
CA VAL A 83 -4.16 0.40 -6.05
C VAL A 83 -3.63 1.45 -7.00
N ILE A 84 -3.36 1.06 -8.24
CA ILE A 84 -2.86 1.96 -9.28
C ILE A 84 -3.94 2.07 -10.36
N VAL A 85 -4.13 3.29 -10.86
CA VAL A 85 -5.10 3.53 -11.92
C VAL A 85 -4.82 2.59 -13.10
N PRO A 86 -5.85 1.98 -13.70
CA PRO A 86 -5.61 0.94 -14.71
C PRO A 86 -4.71 1.36 -15.86
N GLU A 87 -4.83 2.62 -16.29
CA GLU A 87 -4.06 3.10 -17.43
C GLU A 87 -2.57 3.17 -17.20
N LYS A 88 -2.14 3.13 -15.93
CA LYS A 88 -0.72 3.26 -15.60
C LYS A 88 -0.12 2.00 -15.02
N ARG A 89 -0.84 0.91 -15.10
CA ARG A 89 -0.31 -0.38 -14.63
C ARG A 89 0.69 -0.93 -15.65
N SER A 90 1.56 -1.82 -15.17
CA SER A 90 2.57 -2.50 -16.00
C SER A 90 3.57 -1.54 -16.61
N GLN A 91 3.86 -0.44 -15.93
CA GLN A 91 4.82 0.57 -16.39
C GLN A 91 5.90 0.83 -15.36
N GLY A 92 6.06 -0.08 -14.39
CA GLY A 92 7.05 0.09 -13.34
C GLY A 92 6.66 1.11 -12.27
N LYS A 93 5.45 1.61 -12.33
CA LYS A 93 5.03 2.65 -11.39
C LYS A 93 4.88 2.14 -9.98
N GLY A 94 4.49 0.89 -9.81
CA GLY A 94 4.37 0.31 -8.49
C GLY A 94 5.67 0.27 -7.73
N SER A 95 6.74 -0.14 -8.40
CA SER A 95 8.07 -0.17 -7.78
C SER A 95 8.53 1.22 -7.38
N LYS A 96 8.36 2.18 -8.28
CA LYS A 96 8.78 3.55 -8.00
C LYS A 96 7.96 4.16 -6.88
N LEU A 97 6.66 3.90 -6.88
CA LEU A 97 5.77 4.37 -5.82
C LEU A 97 6.22 3.85 -4.47
N LEU A 98 6.49 2.55 -4.39
CA LEU A 98 6.89 1.93 -3.13
C LEU A 98 8.23 2.44 -2.66
N LYS A 99 9.19 2.63 -3.58
CA LYS A 99 10.49 3.15 -3.19
C LYS A 99 10.37 4.56 -2.61
N GLU A 100 9.58 5.41 -3.26
CA GLU A 100 9.39 6.76 -2.75
C GLU A 100 8.68 6.73 -1.40
N PHE A 101 7.68 5.86 -1.25
CA PHE A 101 6.96 5.70 0.01
C PHE A 101 7.92 5.32 1.14
N LEU A 102 8.82 4.37 0.86
CA LEU A 102 9.74 3.89 1.90
C LEU A 102 10.80 4.92 2.26
N GLU A 103 11.20 5.76 1.30
CA GLU A 103 12.32 6.67 1.47
C GLU A 103 11.92 8.07 1.92
N ASN A 104 10.63 8.40 1.86
CA ASN A 104 10.18 9.75 2.16
C ASN A 104 9.45 9.80 3.50
N ALA A 105 10.19 10.20 4.53
CA ALA A 105 9.64 10.23 5.88
C ALA A 105 8.46 11.18 6.02
N GLU A 106 8.33 12.15 5.11
CA GLU A 106 7.21 13.08 5.18
C GLU A 106 5.88 12.44 4.86
N ILE A 107 5.90 11.36 4.06
CA ILE A 107 4.66 10.67 3.71
C ILE A 107 4.08 9.96 4.92
N THR A 108 4.94 9.34 5.70
CA THR A 108 4.53 8.48 6.81
C THR A 108 4.71 9.14 8.18
N GLY A 109 5.33 10.30 8.21
CA GLY A 109 5.61 10.99 9.47
C GLY A 109 6.89 10.57 10.15
N CYS A 110 7.55 9.53 9.68
CA CYS A 110 8.84 9.12 10.21
C CYS A 110 9.47 8.11 9.25
N ALA A 111 10.77 7.90 9.40
CA ALA A 111 11.48 6.96 8.56
C ALA A 111 10.95 5.55 8.76
N ILE A 112 10.89 4.79 7.68
CA ILE A 112 10.44 3.41 7.71
C ILE A 112 11.67 2.51 7.75
N HIS A 113 11.82 1.78 8.83
CA HIS A 113 12.92 0.82 8.95
C HIS A 113 12.46 -0.59 8.68
N LYS A 114 11.23 -0.91 9.05
CA LYS A 114 10.67 -2.23 8.81
C LYS A 114 9.26 -2.10 8.26
N SER A 115 8.97 -2.89 7.25
CA SER A 115 7.65 -2.88 6.64
C SER A 115 7.27 -4.29 6.24
N GLU A 116 5.97 -4.55 6.27
CA GLU A 116 5.43 -5.84 5.85
C GLU A 116 4.27 -5.63 4.91
N ALA A 117 4.07 -6.61 4.04
CA ALA A 117 2.93 -6.60 3.14
C ALA A 117 2.52 -8.04 2.88
N VAL A 118 1.22 -8.27 2.79
CA VAL A 118 0.67 -9.58 2.48
C VAL A 118 0.17 -9.54 1.04
N ILE A 119 0.66 -10.46 0.22
CA ILE A 119 0.37 -10.46 -1.21
C ILE A 119 -0.17 -11.82 -1.60
N TYR A 120 -1.24 -11.85 -2.39
CA TYR A 120 -1.81 -13.10 -2.85
C TYR A 120 -0.92 -13.75 -3.90
N PRO A 121 -0.84 -15.09 -3.91
CA PRO A 121 0.10 -15.78 -4.81
C PRO A 121 -0.13 -15.52 -6.30
N ASP A 122 -1.36 -15.22 -6.70
CA ASP A 122 -1.64 -14.95 -8.10
C ASP A 122 -1.41 -13.49 -8.49
N ASN A 123 -1.04 -12.63 -7.54
CA ASN A 123 -0.76 -11.23 -7.83
C ASN A 123 0.73 -11.05 -8.14
N ILE A 124 1.11 -11.53 -9.33
CA ILE A 124 2.51 -11.51 -9.74
C ILE A 124 3.04 -10.09 -9.87
N ALA A 125 2.20 -9.18 -10.35
CA ALA A 125 2.64 -7.80 -10.53
C ALA A 125 3.03 -7.16 -9.21
N SER A 126 2.25 -7.40 -8.14
CA SER A 126 2.59 -6.87 -6.82
C SER A 126 3.86 -7.51 -6.28
N GLN A 127 4.01 -8.82 -6.46
CA GLN A 127 5.22 -9.50 -6.00
C GLN A 127 6.46 -8.84 -6.61
N LYS A 128 6.43 -8.60 -7.92
CA LYS A 128 7.57 -7.98 -8.58
C LYS A 128 7.79 -6.54 -8.12
N ALA A 129 6.71 -5.79 -7.95
CA ALA A 129 6.83 -4.40 -7.52
C ALA A 129 7.45 -4.31 -6.12
N PHE A 130 6.99 -5.15 -5.20
CA PHE A 130 7.52 -5.15 -3.86
C PHE A 130 8.97 -5.65 -3.83
N GLU A 131 9.29 -6.67 -4.61
CA GLU A 131 10.66 -7.17 -4.69
C GLU A 131 11.59 -6.09 -5.24
N ASN A 132 11.17 -5.38 -6.27
CA ASN A 132 11.98 -4.32 -6.84
C ASN A 132 12.18 -3.16 -5.86
N ALA A 133 11.26 -2.99 -4.92
CA ALA A 133 11.37 -1.95 -3.93
C ALA A 133 12.19 -2.37 -2.71
N GLY A 134 12.62 -3.63 -2.67
CA GLY A 134 13.49 -4.10 -1.59
C GLY A 134 12.86 -5.07 -0.63
N PHE A 135 11.60 -5.41 -0.84
CA PHE A 135 10.95 -6.43 -0.01
C PHE A 135 11.42 -7.82 -0.40
N LYS A 136 11.38 -8.73 0.54
CA LYS A 136 11.74 -10.12 0.30
C LYS A 136 10.65 -11.03 0.80
N TYR A 137 10.38 -12.07 0.04
CA TYR A 137 9.43 -13.10 0.47
C TYR A 137 9.95 -13.76 1.75
N SER A 138 9.08 -13.88 2.73
CA SER A 138 9.43 -14.49 4.01
C SER A 138 8.84 -15.88 4.13
N HIS A 139 7.52 -15.97 4.10
CA HIS A 139 6.86 -17.28 4.23
C HIS A 139 5.40 -17.12 3.84
N ASN A 140 4.74 -18.27 3.64
CA ASN A 140 3.31 -18.25 3.36
C ASN A 140 2.55 -17.93 4.63
N HIS A 141 1.45 -17.22 4.44
CA HIS A 141 0.62 -16.74 5.52
C HIS A 141 -0.82 -17.05 5.17
N GLU A 142 -1.56 -17.62 6.11
CA GLU A 142 -2.96 -17.93 5.89
C GLU A 142 -3.80 -16.83 6.52
N ASP A 143 -4.58 -16.15 5.68
CA ASP A 143 -5.42 -15.08 6.14
C ASP A 143 -6.87 -15.45 5.84
N GLN A 144 -7.62 -15.77 6.89
CA GLN A 144 -8.99 -16.21 6.78
C GLN A 144 -9.06 -17.44 5.86
N ASP A 145 -9.70 -17.31 4.72
CA ASP A 145 -9.89 -18.43 3.82
C ASP A 145 -8.98 -18.39 2.61
N ARG A 146 -7.97 -17.52 2.62
CA ARG A 146 -7.16 -17.33 1.43
C ARG A 146 -5.68 -17.40 1.76
N GLU A 147 -4.97 -18.20 1.01
CA GLU A 147 -3.53 -18.31 1.16
C GLU A 147 -2.88 -17.02 0.66
N SER A 148 -1.84 -16.59 1.34
CA SER A 148 -1.12 -15.38 0.96
C SER A 148 0.34 -15.53 1.30
N MET A 149 1.15 -14.57 0.84
CA MET A 149 2.59 -14.58 1.01
C MET A 149 2.99 -13.34 1.78
N LEU A 150 3.78 -13.53 2.82
CA LEU A 150 4.29 -12.40 3.59
C LEU A 150 5.60 -11.92 3.00
N TYR A 151 5.66 -10.64 2.67
CA TYR A 151 6.87 -9.97 2.19
C TYR A 151 7.32 -8.98 3.25
N VAL A 152 8.63 -8.91 3.47
CA VAL A 152 9.20 -8.05 4.50
C VAL A 152 10.28 -7.16 3.92
N TYR A 153 10.33 -5.94 4.43
CA TYR A 153 11.34 -4.96 4.09
C TYR A 153 12.09 -4.60 5.37
N ASP A 154 13.40 -4.71 5.31
CA ASP A 154 14.23 -4.42 6.47
C ASP A 154 15.20 -3.32 6.09
N GLY A 155 14.69 -2.14 5.94
CA GLY A 155 15.24 -0.92 5.39
C GLY A 155 16.68 -0.59 5.59
N GLY A 156 17.57 -1.54 5.45
CA GLY A 156 18.94 -1.28 5.57
C GLY A 156 19.33 -0.93 6.96
N VAL A 157 18.54 -1.33 7.82
CA VAL A 157 18.93 -1.15 9.14
C VAL A 157 20.15 -1.93 9.36
N ASN A 158 20.84 -1.82 9.56
CA ASN A 158 21.70 -2.43 9.70
C ASN A 158 22.04 -3.08 10.48
N ASP A 159 22.05 -3.44 10.30
CA ASP A 159 22.17 -4.34 10.62
C ASP A 159 23.32 -4.51 11.28
N TYR A 160 23.98 -3.99 11.61
CA TYR A 160 24.96 -4.15 12.19
C TYR A 160 24.84 -3.67 13.26
N GLU A 161 24.14 -3.66 13.32
CA GLU A 161 23.99 -3.47 14.25
C GLU A 161 23.80 -4.12 14.90
#